data_a697c76ebba04f9de97b33fd437e9194
#
_entry.id   a697c76ebba04f9de97b33fd437e9194
#
_cell.length_a   1.000
_cell.length_b   1.000
_cell.length_c   1.000
_cell.angle_alpha   90.00
_cell.angle_beta   90.00
_cell.angle_gamma   90.00
#
_symmetry.space_group_name_H-M   'P 1'
#
loop_
_entity.id
_entity.type
_entity.pdbx_description
1 polymer ?
#
loop_
_entity_poly.entity_id
_entity_poly.type
_entity_poly.pdbx_seq_one_letter_code
_entity_poly.pdbx_strand_id
1 'polypeptide(L)'
;MMNLLFLLLGVGLLTIGGEALIRGSLAASQRLGVSPLLSGLVIVGFGTSAPELVVSVNAALNQQPDIAIGNVVGSNIGNVLLILGICALIAPLTIKPLALRRDAVTVVAASILFLVLVGGSALGRADGVIFLIALVAYLV
;
A
#
# COMPACT_ATOMS: atom_id res chain seq x y z
N MET A 1 -28.36 -12.02 -8.48
CA MET A 1 -28.44 -10.74 -9.21
C MET A 1 -27.98 -9.56 -8.34
N MET A 2 -28.42 -9.47 -7.08
CA MET A 2 -28.01 -8.38 -6.14
C MET A 2 -26.49 -8.29 -5.96
N ASN A 3 -25.79 -9.40 -5.77
CA ASN A 3 -24.32 -9.43 -5.60
C ASN A 3 -23.56 -8.92 -6.82
N LEU A 4 -24.06 -9.20 -8.03
CA LEU A 4 -23.46 -8.68 -9.27
C LEU A 4 -23.64 -7.16 -9.40
N LEU A 5 -24.80 -6.64 -9.01
CA LEU A 5 -25.05 -5.21 -8.98
C LEU A 5 -24.11 -4.50 -7.99
N PHE A 6 -23.98 -5.03 -6.79
CA PHE A 6 -23.05 -4.48 -5.79
C PHE A 6 -21.58 -4.56 -6.23
N LEU A 7 -21.20 -5.65 -6.92
CA LEU A 7 -19.87 -5.77 -7.48
C LEU A 7 -19.61 -4.68 -8.54
N LEU A 8 -20.53 -4.49 -9.48
CA LEU A 8 -20.40 -3.47 -10.54
C LEU A 8 -20.38 -2.05 -9.97
N LEU A 9 -21.25 -1.77 -8.99
CA LEU A 9 -21.26 -0.48 -8.29
C LEU A 9 -19.95 -0.26 -7.53
N GLY A 10 -19.44 -1.29 -6.85
CA GLY A 10 -18.16 -1.22 -6.13
C GLY A 10 -16.99 -0.92 -7.07
N VAL A 11 -16.90 -1.61 -8.19
CA VAL A 11 -15.86 -1.36 -9.21
C VAL A 11 -15.99 0.06 -9.79
N GLY A 12 -17.22 0.51 -10.08
CA GLY A 12 -17.47 1.87 -10.55
C GLY A 12 -17.03 2.94 -9.53
N LEU A 13 -17.38 2.77 -8.26
CA LEU A 13 -16.97 3.67 -7.19
C LEU A 13 -15.46 3.68 -6.98
N LEU A 14 -14.81 2.52 -7.04
CA LEU A 14 -13.35 2.40 -6.95
C LEU A 14 -12.66 3.13 -8.11
N THR A 15 -13.19 3.00 -9.34
CA THR A 15 -12.63 3.69 -10.51
C THR A 15 -12.74 5.20 -10.36
N ILE A 16 -13.92 5.70 -10.00
CA ILE A 16 -14.15 7.15 -9.79
C ILE A 16 -13.31 7.67 -8.62
N GLY A 17 -13.26 6.94 -7.51
CA GLY A 17 -12.47 7.28 -6.33
C GLY A 17 -10.96 7.30 -6.62
N GLY A 18 -10.46 6.32 -7.37
CA GLY A 18 -9.06 6.26 -7.80
C GLY A 18 -8.67 7.45 -8.68
N GLU A 19 -9.50 7.79 -9.68
CA GLU A 19 -9.28 8.96 -10.53
C GLU A 19 -9.31 10.27 -9.73
N ALA A 20 -10.26 10.42 -8.81
CA ALA A 20 -10.34 11.60 -7.94
C ALA A 20 -9.13 11.71 -7.02
N LEU A 21 -8.63 10.59 -6.48
CA LEU A 21 -7.45 10.54 -5.64
C LEU A 21 -6.18 10.96 -6.42
N ILE A 22 -6.00 10.46 -7.64
CA ILE A 22 -4.85 10.82 -8.50
C ILE A 22 -4.88 12.30 -8.85
N ARG A 23 -6.01 12.81 -9.32
CA ARG A 23 -6.17 14.24 -9.67
C ARG A 23 -6.00 15.15 -8.46
N GLY A 24 -6.58 14.77 -7.32
CA GLY A 24 -6.44 15.48 -6.06
C GLY A 24 -4.99 15.52 -5.56
N SER A 25 -4.28 14.41 -5.66
CA SER A 25 -2.87 14.30 -5.30
C SER A 25 -1.98 15.20 -6.16
N LEU A 26 -2.19 15.22 -7.48
CA LEU A 26 -1.46 16.10 -8.39
C LEU A 26 -1.75 17.59 -8.12
N ALA A 27 -3.00 17.96 -7.90
CA ALA A 27 -3.38 19.31 -7.55
C ALA A 27 -2.79 19.77 -6.20
N ALA A 28 -2.77 18.87 -5.20
CA ALA A 28 -2.15 19.12 -3.91
C ALA A 28 -0.63 19.31 -4.03
N SER A 29 0.05 18.50 -4.84
CA SER A 29 1.50 18.63 -5.06
C SER A 29 1.87 19.99 -5.66
N GLN A 30 1.09 20.45 -6.63
CA GLN A 30 1.29 21.77 -7.26
C GLN A 30 1.08 22.92 -6.27
N ARG A 31 0.06 22.83 -5.41
CA ARG A 31 -0.23 23.86 -4.40
C ARG A 31 0.79 23.92 -3.27
N LEU A 32 1.28 22.76 -2.84
CA LEU A 32 2.23 22.64 -1.73
C LEU A 32 3.69 22.77 -2.19
N GLY A 33 3.95 22.86 -3.48
CA GLY A 33 5.32 22.93 -4.03
C GLY A 33 6.14 21.66 -3.81
N VAL A 34 5.48 20.53 -3.55
CA VAL A 34 6.15 19.23 -3.36
C VAL A 34 6.22 18.48 -4.70
N SER A 35 7.20 17.56 -4.81
CA SER A 35 7.33 16.79 -6.05
C SER A 35 6.10 15.89 -6.27
N PRO A 36 5.65 15.69 -7.53
CA PRO A 36 4.56 14.75 -7.83
C PRO A 36 4.84 13.32 -7.34
N LEU A 37 6.12 12.93 -7.30
CA LEU A 37 6.54 11.63 -6.76
C LEU A 37 6.24 11.50 -5.27
N LEU A 38 6.59 12.52 -4.48
CA LEU A 38 6.32 12.53 -3.04
C LEU A 38 4.82 12.56 -2.76
N SER A 39 4.07 13.36 -3.51
CA SER A 39 2.62 13.41 -3.40
C SER A 39 1.96 12.07 -3.78
N GLY A 40 2.44 11.42 -4.84
CA GLY A 40 2.01 10.08 -5.22
C GLY A 40 2.30 9.05 -4.12
N LEU A 41 3.52 9.08 -3.57
CA LEU A 41 3.91 8.16 -2.51
C LEU A 41 3.04 8.32 -1.25
N VAL A 42 2.84 9.56 -0.80
CA VAL A 42 2.14 9.84 0.47
C VAL A 42 0.62 9.80 0.27
N ILE A 43 0.06 10.59 -0.63
CA ILE A 43 -1.40 10.73 -0.75
C ILE A 43 -2.01 9.50 -1.41
N VAL A 44 -1.47 9.05 -2.55
CA VAL A 44 -2.01 7.89 -3.26
C VAL A 44 -1.67 6.62 -2.50
N GLY A 45 -0.43 6.44 -2.04
CA GLY A 45 0.01 5.27 -1.29
C GLY A 45 -0.82 5.06 -0.02
N PHE A 46 -0.99 6.09 0.82
CA PHE A 46 -1.85 5.99 2.01
C PHE A 46 -3.32 5.82 1.65
N GLY A 47 -3.81 6.56 0.65
CA GLY A 47 -5.21 6.48 0.24
C GLY A 47 -5.60 5.09 -0.27
N THR A 48 -4.74 4.46 -1.06
CA THR A 48 -4.99 3.09 -1.57
C THR A 48 -4.79 2.02 -0.52
N SER A 49 -3.99 2.28 0.54
CA SER A 49 -3.78 1.34 1.66
C SER A 49 -4.81 1.51 2.79
N ALA A 50 -5.71 2.48 2.70
CA ALA A 50 -6.73 2.69 3.73
C ALA A 50 -7.70 1.49 3.88
N PRO A 51 -8.19 0.84 2.82
CA PRO A 51 -9.00 -0.37 2.94
C PRO A 51 -8.27 -1.50 3.67
N GLU A 52 -7.01 -1.73 3.33
CA GLU A 52 -6.16 -2.74 3.96
C GLU A 52 -5.96 -2.46 5.45
N LEU A 53 -5.77 -1.19 5.81
CA LEU A 53 -5.65 -0.77 7.21
C LEU A 53 -6.94 -1.07 7.99
N VAL A 54 -8.10 -0.71 7.43
CA VAL A 54 -9.40 -0.98 8.07
C VAL A 54 -9.64 -2.47 8.27
N VAL A 55 -9.38 -3.29 7.24
CA VAL A 55 -9.54 -4.75 7.30
C VAL A 55 -8.59 -5.34 8.34
N SER A 56 -7.31 -4.96 8.33
CA SER A 56 -6.31 -5.52 9.25
C SER A 56 -6.56 -5.11 10.69
N VAL A 57 -6.96 -3.85 10.94
CA VAL A 57 -7.33 -3.39 12.29
C VAL A 57 -8.56 -4.12 12.79
N ASN A 58 -9.59 -4.28 11.95
CA ASN A 58 -10.80 -5.01 12.33
C ASN A 58 -10.47 -6.48 12.65
N ALA A 59 -9.66 -7.14 11.83
CA ALA A 59 -9.23 -8.51 12.07
C ALA A 59 -8.43 -8.64 13.39
N ALA A 60 -7.52 -7.70 13.67
CA ALA A 60 -6.77 -7.67 14.92
C ALA A 60 -7.65 -7.49 16.14
N LEU A 61 -8.65 -6.58 16.09
CA LEU A 61 -9.61 -6.35 17.15
C LEU A 61 -10.51 -7.57 17.42
N ASN A 62 -10.80 -8.36 16.37
CA ASN A 62 -11.58 -9.59 16.47
C ASN A 62 -10.74 -10.85 16.74
N GLN A 63 -9.48 -10.69 17.16
CA GLN A 63 -8.56 -11.79 17.46
C GLN A 63 -8.33 -12.76 16.28
N GLN A 64 -8.26 -12.21 15.08
CA GLN A 64 -7.98 -12.93 13.81
C GLN A 64 -6.66 -12.47 13.19
N PRO A 65 -5.51 -12.71 13.85
CA PRO A 65 -4.20 -12.20 13.41
C PRO A 65 -3.81 -12.74 12.03
N ASP A 66 -4.18 -13.97 11.69
CA ASP A 66 -3.86 -14.58 10.41
C ASP A 66 -4.51 -13.81 9.23
N ILE A 67 -5.74 -13.30 9.44
CA ILE A 67 -6.41 -12.46 8.45
C ILE A 67 -5.70 -11.11 8.32
N ALA A 68 -5.29 -10.50 9.43
CA ALA A 68 -4.57 -9.23 9.40
C ALA A 68 -3.23 -9.36 8.66
N ILE A 69 -2.43 -10.38 8.98
CA ILE A 69 -1.15 -10.64 8.33
C ILE A 69 -1.35 -11.02 6.86
N GLY A 70 -2.28 -11.93 6.58
CA GLY A 70 -2.60 -12.38 5.23
C GLY A 70 -3.06 -11.24 4.31
N ASN A 71 -3.84 -10.30 4.83
CA ASN A 71 -4.27 -9.12 4.09
C ASN A 71 -3.08 -8.22 3.70
N VAL A 72 -2.18 -7.93 4.64
CA VAL A 72 -0.99 -7.09 4.37
C VAL A 72 -0.02 -7.77 3.41
N VAL A 73 0.32 -9.03 3.64
CA VAL A 73 1.25 -9.78 2.78
C VAL A 73 0.63 -10.01 1.41
N GLY A 74 -0.64 -10.43 1.36
CA GLY A 74 -1.35 -10.74 0.13
C GLY A 74 -1.52 -9.50 -0.77
N SER A 75 -1.85 -8.34 -0.20
CA SER A 75 -1.95 -7.09 -0.97
C SER A 75 -0.61 -6.67 -1.57
N ASN A 76 0.49 -6.81 -0.84
CA ASN A 76 1.83 -6.52 -1.37
C ASN A 76 2.20 -7.45 -2.55
N ILE A 77 1.95 -8.75 -2.41
CA ILE A 77 2.17 -9.73 -3.48
C ILE A 77 1.30 -9.39 -4.69
N GLY A 78 0.01 -9.10 -4.48
CA GLY A 78 -0.92 -8.69 -5.53
C GLY A 78 -0.48 -7.41 -6.24
N ASN A 79 -0.03 -6.41 -5.50
CA ASN A 79 0.45 -5.16 -6.08
C ASN A 79 1.67 -5.37 -6.98
N VAL A 80 2.63 -6.19 -6.55
CA VAL A 80 3.86 -6.44 -7.32
C VAL A 80 3.61 -7.39 -8.49
N LEU A 81 2.96 -8.53 -8.28
CA LEU A 81 2.85 -9.55 -9.33
C LEU A 81 1.68 -9.29 -10.28
N LEU A 82 0.50 -8.94 -9.75
CA LEU A 82 -0.68 -8.76 -10.57
C LEU A 82 -0.74 -7.36 -11.18
N ILE A 83 -0.68 -6.31 -10.34
CA ILE A 83 -0.89 -4.94 -10.83
C ILE A 83 0.26 -4.50 -11.74
N LEU A 84 1.52 -4.61 -11.29
CA LEU A 84 2.66 -4.27 -12.16
C LEU A 84 2.74 -5.18 -13.38
N GLY A 85 2.40 -6.47 -13.26
CA GLY A 85 2.36 -7.39 -14.38
C GLY A 85 1.38 -6.95 -15.45
N ILE A 86 0.13 -6.63 -15.07
CA ILE A 86 -0.89 -6.13 -16.00
C ILE A 86 -0.47 -4.77 -16.58
N CYS A 87 0.04 -3.85 -15.78
CA CYS A 87 0.50 -2.55 -16.27
C CYS A 87 1.61 -2.69 -17.32
N ALA A 88 2.58 -3.58 -17.09
CA ALA A 88 3.69 -3.81 -18.03
C ALA A 88 3.23 -4.48 -19.33
N LEU A 89 2.17 -5.29 -19.29
CA LEU A 89 1.55 -5.87 -20.49
C LEU A 89 0.81 -4.82 -21.32
N ILE A 90 0.19 -3.83 -20.68
CA ILE A 90 -0.56 -2.76 -21.37
C ILE A 90 0.39 -1.74 -21.98
N ALA A 91 1.41 -1.32 -21.22
CA ALA A 91 2.39 -0.33 -21.68
C ALA A 91 3.74 -0.54 -21.00
N PRO A 92 4.86 -0.33 -21.74
CA PRO A 92 6.19 -0.39 -21.15
C PRO A 92 6.35 0.65 -20.02
N LEU A 93 6.77 0.19 -18.85
CA LEU A 93 6.99 1.05 -17.68
C LEU A 93 8.43 1.58 -17.70
N THR A 94 8.61 2.88 -17.99
CA THR A 94 9.93 3.52 -17.96
C THR A 94 10.26 3.92 -16.52
N ILE A 95 11.33 3.35 -15.97
CA ILE A 95 11.69 3.53 -14.56
C ILE A 95 13.01 4.30 -14.47
N LYS A 96 13.08 5.28 -13.55
CA LYS A 96 14.34 5.96 -13.21
C LYS A 96 15.14 5.06 -12.25
N PRO A 97 16.34 4.55 -12.63
CA PRO A 97 17.05 3.53 -11.86
C PRO A 97 17.36 3.94 -10.42
N LEU A 98 17.65 5.22 -10.18
CA LEU A 98 18.02 5.71 -8.86
C LEU A 98 16.83 5.71 -7.87
N ALA A 99 15.65 6.14 -8.32
CA ALA A 99 14.43 6.13 -7.50
C ALA A 99 13.99 4.69 -7.18
N LEU A 100 13.99 3.83 -8.20
CA LEU A 100 13.66 2.43 -8.03
C LEU A 100 14.59 1.73 -7.02
N ARG A 101 15.91 2.01 -7.07
CA ARG A 101 16.88 1.37 -6.16
C ARG A 101 16.56 1.69 -4.70
N ARG A 102 16.25 2.95 -4.37
CA ARG A 102 15.90 3.37 -3.01
C ARG A 102 14.67 2.62 -2.52
N ASP A 103 13.60 2.66 -3.30
CA ASP A 103 12.30 2.09 -2.90
C ASP A 103 12.35 0.57 -2.86
N ALA A 104 13.01 -0.08 -3.82
CA ALA A 104 13.22 -1.54 -3.82
C ALA A 104 14.03 -2.01 -2.61
N VAL A 105 15.11 -1.30 -2.25
CA VAL A 105 15.89 -1.62 -1.04
C VAL A 105 15.03 -1.48 0.20
N THR A 106 14.19 -0.44 0.28
CA THR A 106 13.29 -0.23 1.42
C THR A 106 12.25 -1.35 1.53
N VAL A 107 11.64 -1.78 0.42
CA VAL A 107 10.69 -2.90 0.42
C VAL A 107 11.35 -4.20 0.89
N VAL A 108 12.56 -4.49 0.40
CA VAL A 108 13.33 -5.66 0.85
C VAL A 108 13.65 -5.57 2.34
N ALA A 109 14.13 -4.42 2.80
CA ALA A 109 14.45 -4.19 4.21
C ALA A 109 13.20 -4.33 5.11
N ALA A 110 12.07 -3.75 4.71
CA ALA A 110 10.80 -3.90 5.42
C ALA A 110 10.32 -5.36 5.47
N SER A 111 10.50 -6.11 4.37
CA SER A 111 10.16 -7.54 4.33
C SER A 111 11.06 -8.38 5.25
N ILE A 112 12.35 -8.09 5.28
CA ILE A 112 13.31 -8.75 6.20
C ILE A 112 12.95 -8.39 7.66
N LEU A 113 12.70 -7.13 7.95
CA LEU A 113 12.28 -6.68 9.29
C LEU A 113 11.00 -7.42 9.73
N PHE A 114 10.01 -7.53 8.84
CA PHE A 114 8.79 -8.29 9.11
C PHE A 114 9.11 -9.75 9.44
N LEU A 115 9.92 -10.45 8.63
CA LEU A 115 10.29 -11.85 8.86
C LEU A 115 11.03 -12.04 10.19
N VAL A 116 11.92 -11.12 10.55
CA VAL A 116 12.66 -11.18 11.83
C VAL A 116 11.72 -11.02 13.02
N LEU A 117 10.78 -10.08 12.96
CA LEU A 117 9.85 -9.83 14.06
C LEU A 117 8.80 -10.93 14.20
N VAL A 118 8.31 -11.48 13.09
CA VAL A 118 7.36 -12.62 13.09
C VAL A 118 8.02 -13.92 13.54
N GLY A 119 9.34 -14.06 13.39
CA GLY A 119 10.10 -15.25 13.83
C GLY A 119 9.99 -15.54 15.32
N GLY A 120 9.54 -14.58 16.14
CA GLY A 120 9.22 -14.74 17.56
C GLY A 120 7.83 -15.34 17.86
N SER A 121 7.11 -15.85 16.86
CA SER A 121 5.76 -16.46 16.95
C SER A 121 4.58 -15.53 17.25
N ALA A 122 4.78 -14.27 17.55
CA ALA A 122 3.69 -13.30 17.72
C ALA A 122 4.20 -11.87 17.49
N LEU A 123 3.45 -11.06 16.75
CA LEU A 123 3.69 -9.62 16.64
C LEU A 123 3.09 -8.89 17.83
N GLY A 124 3.95 -8.36 18.69
CA GLY A 124 3.56 -7.59 19.87
C GLY A 124 3.45 -6.10 19.60
N ARG A 125 3.05 -5.35 20.64
CA ARG A 125 2.97 -3.87 20.58
C ARG A 125 4.31 -3.21 20.31
N ALA A 126 5.41 -3.78 20.82
CA ALA A 126 6.77 -3.29 20.57
C ALA A 126 7.12 -3.39 19.09
N ASP A 127 6.79 -4.49 18.43
CA ASP A 127 7.04 -4.70 17.02
C ASP A 127 6.25 -3.71 16.16
N GLY A 128 5.00 -3.42 16.56
CA GLY A 128 4.19 -2.38 15.95
C GLY A 128 4.83 -1.00 16.03
N VAL A 129 5.41 -0.64 17.18
CA VAL A 129 6.15 0.63 17.34
C VAL A 129 7.39 0.66 16.43
N ILE A 130 8.15 -0.45 16.33
CA ILE A 130 9.30 -0.56 15.44
C ILE A 130 8.89 -0.33 13.98
N PHE A 131 7.79 -0.94 13.50
CA PHE A 131 7.29 -0.71 12.15
C PHE A 131 6.91 0.75 11.89
N LEU A 132 6.24 1.40 12.84
CA LEU A 132 5.86 2.81 12.71
C LEU A 132 7.08 3.74 12.69
N ILE A 133 8.09 3.48 13.51
CA ILE A 133 9.35 4.23 13.48
C ILE A 133 10.06 4.04 12.13
N ALA A 134 10.13 2.79 11.63
CA ALA A 134 10.73 2.51 10.33
C ALA A 134 9.97 3.22 9.18
N LEU A 135 8.64 3.28 9.24
CA LEU A 135 7.83 4.03 8.28
C LEU A 135 8.14 5.54 8.32
N VAL A 136 8.19 6.13 9.51
CA VAL A 136 8.54 7.56 9.66
C VAL A 136 9.94 7.83 9.12
N ALA A 137 10.92 6.99 9.43
CA ALA A 137 12.30 7.12 8.93
C ALA A 137 12.39 7.01 7.40
N TYR A 138 11.48 6.27 6.76
CA TYR A 138 11.41 6.20 5.30
C TYR A 138 10.81 7.47 4.68
N LEU A 139 9.85 8.11 5.36
CA LEU A 139 9.13 9.28 4.84
C LEU A 139 9.89 10.60 5.01
N VAL A 140 10.86 10.67 5.93
CA VAL A 140 11.71 11.85 6.23
C VAL A 140 12.99 11.82 5.43
#